data_c8f3a80afb2997552d31fbfbaad58996
#
_entry.id   c8f3a80afb2997552d31fbfbaad58996
#
_cell.length_a   1.000
_cell.length_b   1.000
_cell.length_c   1.000
_cell.angle_alpha   90.00
_cell.angle_beta   90.00
_cell.angle_gamma   90.00
#
_symmetry.space_group_name_H-M   'P 1'
#
loop_
_entity.id
_entity.type
_entity.pdbx_description
1 polymer ?
#
loop_
_entity_poly.entity_id
_entity_poly.type
_entity_poly.pdbx_seq_one_letter_code
_entity_poly.pdbx_strand_id
1 'polypeptide(L)'
;MKKSIRLFITGSMQGIFFKQFIKENADKNKAFGFLRKLEDGRIEIFLEGDSENVDAMIQICKRGPQHSNIRKVEEKKETFQDFREFKILNF
;
A
#
# COMPACT_ATOMS: atom_id res chain seq x y z
N MET A 1 -9.21 1.83 17.13
CA MET A 1 -10.03 1.07 16.17
C MET A 1 -9.19 0.51 15.06
N LYS A 2 -9.45 -0.70 14.64
CA LYS A 2 -8.73 -1.33 13.55
C LYS A 2 -9.42 -1.08 12.22
N LYS A 3 -8.63 -1.03 11.16
CA LYS A 3 -9.11 -0.80 9.81
C LYS A 3 -8.32 -1.69 8.85
N SER A 4 -9.00 -2.26 7.88
CA SER A 4 -8.38 -3.05 6.82
C SER A 4 -8.87 -2.55 5.47
N ILE A 5 -7.95 -2.35 4.54
CA ILE A 5 -8.28 -1.81 3.24
C ILE A 5 -7.34 -2.39 2.17
N ARG A 6 -7.87 -2.53 0.98
CA ARG A 6 -7.10 -2.93 -0.19
C ARG A 6 -7.08 -1.79 -1.19
N LEU A 7 -5.90 -1.47 -1.69
CA LEU A 7 -5.74 -0.43 -2.70
C LEU A 7 -5.25 -1.06 -4.00
N PHE A 8 -5.77 -0.56 -5.12
CA PHE A 8 -5.25 -0.88 -6.44
C PHE A 8 -4.77 0.41 -7.08
N ILE A 9 -3.48 0.47 -7.39
CA ILE A 9 -2.84 1.69 -7.88
C ILE A 9 -2.47 1.51 -9.35
N THR A 10 -2.90 2.47 -10.17
CA THR A 10 -2.58 2.55 -11.59
C THR A 10 -1.73 3.80 -11.81
N GLY A 11 -0.64 3.66 -12.57
CA GLY A 11 0.21 4.79 -12.89
C GLY A 11 1.57 4.35 -13.36
N SER A 12 2.44 5.33 -13.61
CA SER A 12 3.84 5.11 -13.95
C SER A 12 4.68 5.24 -12.69
N MET A 13 5.37 4.16 -12.33
CA MET A 13 6.16 4.12 -11.11
C MET A 13 7.45 3.37 -11.37
N GLN A 14 8.52 3.83 -10.75
CA GLN A 14 9.78 3.08 -10.78
C GLN A 14 9.67 1.99 -9.72
N GLY A 15 9.40 0.78 -10.17
CA GLY A 15 8.96 -0.33 -9.32
C GLY A 15 9.75 -0.54 -8.04
N ILE A 16 11.09 -0.62 -8.12
CA ILE A 16 11.88 -0.91 -6.94
C ILE A 16 11.82 0.25 -5.92
N PHE A 17 11.87 1.50 -6.39
CA PHE A 17 11.79 2.66 -5.50
C PHE A 17 10.41 2.78 -4.88
N PHE A 18 9.37 2.52 -5.66
CA PHE A 18 8.00 2.57 -5.17
C PHE A 18 7.78 1.54 -4.06
N LYS A 19 8.21 0.30 -4.29
CA LYS A 19 8.07 -0.79 -3.31
C LYS A 19 8.76 -0.45 -2.00
N GLN A 20 10.00 0.03 -2.06
CA GLN A 20 10.74 0.41 -0.87
C GLN A 20 10.12 1.59 -0.15
N PHE A 21 9.65 2.58 -0.90
CA PHE A 21 8.98 3.73 -0.33
C PHE A 21 7.76 3.31 0.50
N ILE A 22 6.93 2.43 -0.07
CA ILE A 22 5.73 1.95 0.63
C ILE A 22 6.11 1.12 1.84
N LYS A 23 7.06 0.21 1.70
CA LYS A 23 7.52 -0.65 2.81
C LYS A 23 8.03 0.17 3.98
N GLU A 24 8.89 1.14 3.72
CA GLU A 24 9.46 2.00 4.76
C GLU A 24 8.38 2.80 5.48
N ASN A 25 7.44 3.35 4.73
CA ASN A 25 6.37 4.13 5.32
C ASN A 25 5.38 3.26 6.09
N ALA A 26 5.10 2.05 5.61
CA ALA A 26 4.24 1.11 6.33
C ALA A 26 4.86 0.73 7.67
N ASP A 27 6.17 0.46 7.68
CA ASP A 27 6.87 0.12 8.91
C ASP A 27 6.85 1.30 9.90
N LYS A 28 7.09 2.50 9.42
CA LYS A 28 7.05 3.72 10.24
C LYS A 28 5.67 3.95 10.84
N ASN A 29 4.63 3.72 10.08
CA ASN A 29 3.26 3.99 10.48
C ASN A 29 2.58 2.79 11.13
N LYS A 30 3.32 1.70 11.35
CA LYS A 30 2.77 0.49 11.95
C LYS A 30 1.53 -0.01 11.23
N ALA A 31 1.58 0.02 9.90
CA ALA A 31 0.57 -0.56 9.04
C ALA A 31 1.11 -1.90 8.52
N PHE A 32 0.28 -2.91 8.50
CA PHE A 32 0.67 -4.29 8.19
C PHE A 32 -0.09 -4.76 6.95
N GLY A 33 0.46 -5.75 6.26
CA GLY A 33 -0.15 -6.28 5.07
C GLY A 33 0.87 -6.66 4.02
N PHE A 34 0.59 -6.29 2.77
CA PHE A 34 1.51 -6.64 1.68
C PHE A 34 1.34 -5.70 0.49
N LEU A 35 2.34 -5.76 -0.39
CA LEU A 35 2.32 -5.12 -1.68
C LEU A 35 2.70 -6.14 -2.73
N ARG A 36 1.99 -6.19 -3.84
CA ARG A 36 2.39 -7.02 -4.98
C ARG A 36 2.01 -6.34 -6.29
N LYS A 37 2.77 -6.64 -7.34
CA LYS A 37 2.47 -6.15 -8.68
C LYS A 37 1.57 -7.17 -9.36
N LEU A 38 0.48 -6.70 -9.96
CA LEU A 38 -0.45 -7.55 -10.70
C LEU A 38 0.01 -7.72 -12.15
N GLU A 39 -0.52 -8.74 -12.80
CA GLU A 39 -0.17 -9.04 -14.19
C GLU A 39 -0.50 -7.89 -15.14
N ASP A 40 -1.56 -7.14 -14.85
CA ASP A 40 -1.97 -6.01 -15.69
C ASP A 40 -1.18 -4.73 -15.41
N GLY A 41 -0.18 -4.79 -14.53
CA GLY A 41 0.69 -3.65 -14.21
C GLY A 41 0.25 -2.82 -13.03
N ARG A 42 -0.96 -3.04 -12.50
CA ARG A 42 -1.40 -2.35 -11.28
C ARG A 42 -0.63 -2.88 -10.08
N ILE A 43 -0.61 -2.07 -9.04
CA ILE A 43 -0.04 -2.48 -7.75
C ILE A 43 -1.17 -2.65 -6.76
N GLU A 44 -1.20 -3.81 -6.12
CA GLU A 44 -2.14 -4.12 -5.07
C GLU A 44 -1.45 -3.95 -3.72
N ILE A 45 -2.08 -3.18 -2.83
CA ILE A 45 -1.56 -2.96 -1.47
C ILE A 45 -2.65 -3.27 -0.48
N PHE A 46 -2.37 -4.19 0.45
CA PHE A 46 -3.26 -4.47 1.56
C PHE A 46 -2.68 -3.80 2.80
N LEU A 47 -3.52 -3.04 3.50
CA LEU A 47 -3.10 -2.31 4.70
C LEU A 47 -4.07 -2.56 5.83
N GLU A 48 -3.55 -2.86 7.00
CA GLU A 48 -4.38 -2.94 8.20
C GLU A 48 -3.59 -2.52 9.43
N GLY A 49 -4.31 -2.17 10.47
CA GLY A 49 -3.76 -1.70 11.73
C GLY A 49 -4.71 -0.68 12.34
N ASP A 50 -4.21 0.16 13.22
CA ASP A 50 -5.02 1.22 13.80
C ASP A 50 -5.47 2.17 12.69
N SER A 51 -6.74 2.60 12.75
CA SER A 51 -7.33 3.37 11.65
C SER A 51 -6.55 4.64 11.31
N GLU A 52 -6.00 5.33 12.30
CA GLU A 52 -5.19 6.53 12.05
C GLU A 52 -3.96 6.21 11.25
N ASN A 53 -3.31 5.08 11.55
CA ASN A 53 -2.10 4.65 10.85
C ASN A 53 -2.41 4.24 9.42
N VAL A 54 -3.51 3.52 9.24
CA VAL A 54 -3.95 3.09 7.91
C VAL A 54 -4.33 4.31 7.06
N ASP A 55 -5.06 5.26 7.65
CA ASP A 55 -5.46 6.47 6.92
C ASP A 55 -4.24 7.28 6.47
N ALA A 56 -3.22 7.39 7.32
CA ALA A 56 -1.97 8.04 6.94
C ALA A 56 -1.31 7.33 5.75
N MET A 57 -1.28 6.01 5.78
CA MET A 57 -0.71 5.22 4.69
C MET A 57 -1.48 5.36 3.38
N ILE A 58 -2.80 5.45 3.46
CA ILE A 58 -3.61 5.67 2.25
C ILE A 58 -3.19 6.98 1.56
N GLN A 59 -3.01 8.05 2.34
CA GLN A 59 -2.58 9.33 1.78
C GLN A 59 -1.16 9.25 1.19
N ILE A 60 -0.27 8.54 1.86
CA ILE A 60 1.08 8.33 1.36
C ILE A 60 1.07 7.57 0.04
N CYS A 61 0.24 6.53 -0.07
CA CYS A 61 0.10 5.74 -1.29
C CYS A 61 -0.46 6.57 -2.44
N LYS A 62 -1.45 7.42 -2.15
CA LYS A 62 -2.06 8.28 -3.17
C LYS A 62 -1.08 9.31 -3.71
N ARG A 63 -0.22 9.83 -2.86
CA ARG A 63 0.77 10.82 -3.26
C ARG A 63 1.95 10.16 -3.99
N GLY A 64 2.38 9.01 -3.49
CA GLY A 64 3.52 8.29 -4.01
C GLY A 64 4.86 9.00 -3.75
N PRO A 65 5.97 8.36 -4.12
CA PRO A 65 7.29 8.98 -4.01
C PRO A 65 7.49 10.00 -5.13
N GLN A 66 8.54 10.78 -4.99
CA GLN A 66 8.95 11.74 -6.02
C GLN A 66 9.16 11.01 -7.35
N HIS A 67 8.79 11.66 -8.45
CA HIS A 67 8.90 11.13 -9.82
C HIS A 67 7.94 9.97 -10.14
N SER A 68 6.99 9.68 -9.26
CA SER A 68 5.91 8.77 -9.60
C SER A 68 4.75 9.55 -10.22
N ASN A 69 3.96 8.88 -11.04
CA ASN A 69 2.78 9.47 -11.65
C ASN A 69 1.60 8.54 -11.37
N ILE A 70 0.97 8.75 -10.22
CA ILE A 70 -0.18 7.95 -9.79
C ILE A 70 -1.42 8.52 -10.50
N ARG A 71 -2.06 7.72 -11.33
CA ARG A 71 -3.23 8.18 -12.10
C ARG A 71 -4.55 7.81 -11.44
N LYS A 72 -4.59 6.68 -10.74
CA LYS A 72 -5.83 6.21 -10.14
C LYS A 72 -5.51 5.34 -8.93
N VAL A 73 -6.28 5.51 -7.86
CA VAL A 73 -6.22 4.66 -6.69
C VAL A 73 -7.63 4.19 -6.38
N GLU A 74 -7.86 2.89 -6.45
CA GLU A 74 -9.14 2.30 -6.09
C GLU A 74 -9.03 1.74 -4.68
N GLU A 75 -10.01 2.01 -3.83
CA GLU A 75 -10.04 1.57 -2.45
C GLU A 75 -11.16 0.56 -2.25
N LYS A 76 -10.86 -0.50 -1.51
CA LYS A 76 -11.85 -1.51 -1.19
C LYS A 76 -11.72 -1.88 0.28
N LYS A 77 -12.81 -1.80 1.03
CA LYS A 77 -12.83 -2.22 2.43
C LYS A 77 -12.64 -3.73 2.52
N GLU A 78 -11.91 -4.16 3.53
CA GLU A 78 -11.60 -5.58 3.73
C GLU A 78 -11.83 -5.96 5.19
N THR A 79 -11.92 -7.25 5.43
CA THR A 79 -11.97 -7.78 6.79
C THR A 79 -10.56 -7.91 7.35
N PHE A 80 -10.44 -7.82 8.64
CA PHE A 80 -9.16 -7.92 9.35
C PHE A 80 -8.54 -9.31 9.14
N GLN A 81 -7.27 -9.35 8.71
CA GLN A 81 -6.54 -10.57 8.40
C GLN A 81 -5.45 -10.91 9.40
N ASP A 82 -5.19 -10.02 10.34
CA ASP A 82 -4.18 -10.19 11.40
C ASP A 82 -2.75 -10.32 10.85
N PHE A 83 -2.41 -9.51 9.86
CA PHE A 83 -1.03 -9.40 9.42
C PHE A 83 -0.18 -8.80 10.55
N ARG A 84 1.06 -9.28 10.69
CA ARG A 84 1.95 -8.84 11.75
C ARG A 84 3.16 -8.08 11.23
N GLU A 85 3.27 -7.96 9.91
CA GLU A 85 4.34 -7.21 9.26
C GLU A 85 3.84 -6.76 7.90
N PHE A 86 4.58 -5.88 7.27
CA PHE A 86 4.33 -5.48 5.89
C PHE A 86 5.36 -6.15 5.00
N LYS A 87 4.91 -6.90 4.01
CA LYS A 87 5.78 -7.65 3.11
C LYS A 87 5.62 -7.20 1.66
N ILE A 88 6.73 -7.23 0.94
CA ILE A 88 6.69 -7.07 -0.51
C ILE A 88 6.69 -8.49 -1.09
N LEU A 89 5.65 -8.81 -1.85
CA LEU A 89 5.52 -10.12 -2.50
C LEU A 89 6.05 -10.03 -3.91
N ASN A 90 6.97 -10.91 -4.25
CA ASN A 90 7.58 -10.98 -5.57
C ASN A 90 7.14 -12.26 -6.27
N PHE A 91 6.81 -12.13 -7.53
CA PHE A 91 6.41 -13.25 -8.37
C PHE A 91 7.28 -13.29 -9.60
#